data_6d77f83f4696146efe69b30d64e401ee
#
_entry.id   6d77f83f4696146efe69b30d64e401ee
#
_cell.length_a   1.000
_cell.length_b   1.000
_cell.length_c   1.000
_cell.angle_alpha   90.00
_cell.angle_beta   90.00
_cell.angle_gamma   90.00
#
_symmetry.space_group_name_H-M   'P 1'
#
loop_
_entity.id
_entity.type
_entity.pdbx_description
1 polymer ?
#
loop_
_entity_poly.entity_id
_entity_poly.type
_entity_poly.pdbx_seq_one_letter_code
_entity_poly.pdbx_strand_id
1 'polypeptide(L)' 'MNWPKIIKAIRERVFATQTELAEMIDVSFASVNRWEQGHHEPTMKAKRKLTEICRQNNIDMEAL' A
#
# COMPACT_ATOMS: atom_id res chain seq x y z
N MET A 1 7.36 11.32 -1.12
CA MET A 1 7.35 9.91 -1.54
C MET A 1 6.31 9.72 -2.65
N ASN A 2 6.60 8.83 -3.56
CA ASN A 2 5.66 8.51 -4.65
C ASN A 2 4.71 7.39 -4.19
N TRP A 3 3.64 7.75 -3.51
CA TRP A 3 2.70 6.79 -2.94
C TRP A 3 2.02 5.89 -3.96
N PRO A 4 1.59 6.38 -5.14
CA PRO A 4 1.01 5.48 -6.14
C PRO A 4 1.95 4.33 -6.49
N LYS A 5 3.21 4.65 -6.73
CA LYS A 5 4.22 3.65 -7.07
C LYS A 5 4.52 2.73 -5.90
N ILE A 6 4.64 3.30 -4.69
CA ILE A 6 4.97 2.53 -3.48
C ILE A 6 3.88 1.52 -3.16
N ILE A 7 2.63 1.94 -3.20
CA ILE A 7 1.50 1.06 -2.87
C ILE A 7 1.42 -0.10 -3.87
N LYS A 8 1.54 0.21 -5.15
CA LYS A 8 1.53 -0.82 -6.18
C LYS A 8 2.70 -1.79 -6.02
N ALA A 9 3.89 -1.28 -5.71
CA ALA A 9 5.07 -2.11 -5.52
C ALA A 9 4.93 -3.03 -4.31
N ILE A 10 4.39 -2.52 -3.20
CA ILE A 10 4.12 -3.33 -2.01
C ILE A 10 3.15 -4.45 -2.37
N ARG A 11 2.06 -4.10 -3.04
CA ARG A 11 1.04 -5.05 -3.45
C ARG A 11 1.63 -6.17 -4.31
N GLU A 12 2.47 -5.80 -5.26
CA GLU A 12 3.12 -6.77 -6.14
C GLU A 12 4.09 -7.67 -5.40
N ARG A 13 4.82 -7.10 -4.43
CA ARG A 13 5.79 -7.87 -3.63
C ARG A 13 5.12 -8.93 -2.77
N VAL A 14 3.92 -8.68 -2.28
CA VAL A 14 3.18 -9.64 -1.47
C VAL A 14 2.16 -10.43 -2.28
N PHE A 15 2.16 -10.27 -3.60
CA PHE A 15 1.27 -10.98 -4.52
C PHE A 15 -0.20 -10.76 -4.22
N ALA A 16 -0.56 -9.52 -3.90
CA ALA A 16 -1.93 -9.16 -3.54
C ALA A 16 -2.60 -8.36 -4.65
N THR A 17 -3.90 -8.59 -4.82
CA THR A 17 -4.75 -7.73 -5.63
C THR A 17 -5.04 -6.45 -4.83
N GLN A 18 -5.62 -5.44 -5.49
CA GLN A 18 -6.03 -4.22 -4.79
C GLN A 18 -7.03 -4.54 -3.67
N THR A 19 -7.97 -5.44 -3.93
CA THR A 19 -8.96 -5.86 -2.93
C THR A 19 -8.28 -6.55 -1.75
N GLU A 20 -7.33 -7.44 -2.02
CA GLU A 20 -6.61 -8.14 -0.98
C GLU A 20 -5.78 -7.18 -0.12
N LEU A 21 -5.08 -6.23 -0.75
CA LEU A 21 -4.33 -5.25 0.01
C LEU A 21 -5.27 -4.41 0.87
N ALA A 22 -6.41 -4.00 0.33
CA ALA A 22 -7.41 -3.23 1.06
C ALA A 22 -7.84 -3.98 2.33
N GLU A 23 -8.07 -5.29 2.22
CA GLU A 23 -8.42 -6.12 3.37
C GLU A 23 -7.27 -6.19 4.38
N MET A 24 -6.03 -6.32 3.91
CA MET A 24 -4.85 -6.40 4.78
C MET A 24 -4.65 -5.14 5.62
N ILE A 25 -4.99 -3.99 5.09
CA ILE A 25 -4.80 -2.71 5.78
C ILE A 25 -6.12 -2.09 6.26
N ASP A 26 -7.21 -2.86 6.18
CA ASP A 26 -8.51 -2.47 6.72
C ASP A 26 -9.05 -1.17 6.12
N VAL A 27 -9.01 -1.09 4.80
CA VAL A 27 -9.60 0.04 4.05
C VAL A 27 -10.43 -0.50 2.90
N SER A 28 -11.16 0.38 2.20
CA SER A 28 -11.95 -0.03 1.06
C SER A 28 -11.08 -0.21 -0.18
N PHE A 29 -11.55 -1.05 -1.11
CA PHE A 29 -10.94 -1.18 -2.43
C PHE A 29 -10.80 0.20 -3.10
N ALA A 30 -11.84 1.01 -3.00
CA ALA A 30 -11.85 2.34 -3.61
C ALA A 30 -10.69 3.21 -3.09
N SER A 31 -10.36 3.08 -1.82
CA SER A 31 -9.23 3.82 -1.24
C SER A 31 -7.91 3.40 -1.87
N VAL A 32 -7.64 2.10 -1.95
CA VAL A 32 -6.40 1.61 -2.57
C VAL A 32 -6.32 2.03 -4.03
N ASN A 33 -7.41 1.87 -4.76
CA ASN A 33 -7.46 2.26 -6.17
C ASN A 33 -7.17 3.75 -6.35
N ARG A 34 -7.78 4.58 -5.50
CA ARG A 34 -7.61 6.03 -5.55
C ARG A 34 -6.16 6.44 -5.27
N TRP A 35 -5.53 5.79 -4.31
CA TRP A 35 -4.13 6.06 -3.97
C TRP A 35 -3.20 5.63 -5.10
N GLU A 36 -3.46 4.50 -5.74
CA GLU A 36 -2.63 4.04 -6.86
C GLU A 36 -2.78 4.94 -8.08
N GLN A 37 -3.93 5.60 -8.23
CA GLN A 37 -4.15 6.55 -9.31
C GLN A 37 -3.59 7.94 -8.99
N GLY A 38 -3.13 8.16 -7.78
CA GLY A 38 -2.53 9.43 -7.39
C GLY A 38 -3.52 10.52 -7.01
N HIS A 39 -4.81 10.18 -6.85
CA HIS A 39 -5.83 11.16 -6.50
C HIS A 39 -5.75 11.60 -5.04
N HIS A 40 -5.29 10.72 -4.16
CA HIS A 40 -5.14 11.00 -2.74
C HIS A 40 -3.96 10.25 -2.17
N GLU A 41 -3.38 10.78 -1.12
CA GLU A 41 -2.35 10.12 -0.33
C GLU A 41 -3.01 9.19 0.70
N PRO A 42 -2.35 8.07 1.06
CA PRO A 42 -2.87 7.23 2.13
C PRO A 42 -2.97 8.00 3.45
N THR A 43 -3.94 7.62 4.27
CA THR A 43 -4.06 8.20 5.61
C THR A 43 -2.88 7.76 6.48
N MET A 44 -2.67 8.46 7.59
CA MET A 44 -1.59 8.12 8.52
C MET A 44 -1.74 6.68 9.03
N LYS A 45 -2.96 6.26 9.32
CA LYS A 45 -3.23 4.89 9.77
C LYS A 45 -2.86 3.88 8.69
N ALA A 46 -3.21 4.16 7.43
CA ALA A 46 -2.86 3.29 6.32
C ALA A 46 -1.35 3.24 6.10
N LYS A 47 -0.68 4.37 6.21
CA LYS A 47 0.79 4.42 6.08
C LYS A 47 1.47 3.53 7.12
N ARG A 48 0.98 3.54 8.36
CA ARG A 48 1.52 2.69 9.42
C ARG A 48 1.34 1.21 9.09
N LYS A 49 0.17 0.84 8.57
CA LYS A 49 -0.10 -0.55 8.21
C LYS A 49 0.74 -0.99 7.01
N LEU A 50 0.92 -0.12 6.03
CA LEU A 50 1.78 -0.40 4.89
C LEU A 50 3.23 -0.59 5.33
N THR A 51 3.71 0.25 6.24
CA THR A 51 5.05 0.12 6.80
C THR A 51 5.21 -1.21 7.53
N GLU A 52 4.19 -1.63 8.26
CA GLU A 52 4.22 -2.91 8.97
C GLU A 52 4.29 -4.10 8.00
N ILE A 53 3.55 -4.04 6.89
CA ILE A 53 3.63 -5.07 5.85
C ILE A 53 5.04 -5.15 5.30
N CYS A 54 5.65 -4.01 5.03
CA CYS A 54 7.03 -3.97 4.52
C CYS A 54 7.99 -4.59 5.52
N ARG A 55 7.84 -4.26 6.80
CA ARG A 55 8.71 -4.79 7.85
C ARG A 55 8.58 -6.32 7.96
N GLN A 56 7.36 -6.83 7.89
CA GLN A 56 7.10 -8.27 8.01
C GLN A 56 7.61 -9.06 6.80
N ASN A 57 7.72 -8.42 5.65
CA ASN A 57 8.13 -9.07 4.41
C ASN A 57 9.53 -8.66 3.94
N ASN A 58 10.29 -8.01 4.82
CA ASN A 58 11.66 -7.55 4.50
C ASN A 58 11.71 -6.67 3.25
N ILE A 59 10.72 -5.80 3.09
CA ILE A 59 10.66 -4.86 1.98
C ILE A 59 11.21 -3.51 2.46
N ASP A 60 12.22 -3.01 1.78
CA ASP A 60 12.76 -1.67 2.05
C ASP A 60 11.89 -0.66 1.29
N MET A 61 11.09 0.08 2.02
CA MET A 61 10.18 1.05 1.45
C MET A 61 10.89 2.13 0.64
N GLU A 62 12.09 2.50 1.06
CA GLU A 62 12.87 3.54 0.36
C GLU A 62 13.44 3.04 -0.95
N ALA A 63 13.51 1.74 -1.15
CA ALA A 63 13.99 1.15 -2.39
C ALA A 63 12.89 0.95 -3.43
N LEU A 64 11.65 1.26 -3.09
CA LEU A 64 10.52 1.07 -3.99
C LEU A 64 10.35 2.24 -4.96
#